data_978008a55f356f6ea465a1286f71a977
#
_entry.id   978008a55f356f6ea465a1286f71a977
#
_cell.length_a   1.000
_cell.length_b   1.000
_cell.length_c   1.000
_cell.angle_alpha   90.00
_cell.angle_beta   90.00
_cell.angle_gamma   90.00
#
_symmetry.space_group_name_H-M   'P 1'
#
loop_
_entity.id
_entity.type
_entity.pdbx_description
1 polymer ?
#
loop_
_entity_poly.entity_id
_entity_poly.type
_entity_poly.pdbx_seq_one_letter_code
_entity_poly.pdbx_strand_id
1 'polypeptide(L)'
;MSTLELGTNMPAASHEAWLDAVDAALRGKSLDSLVSTDLGGFTRQPLYTQEAMADDNVSGLPGFVPCTRGARGVDDKFLPWQIAQRLTPGRKGSDQKAVMTDLNGGVSAIMLDFSQQLPTLAQLDKLLNEVMLDIAPLSVNLAAHGMQAAELINSLREHRNLASDVVGFL
;
A
#
# COMPACT_ATOMS: atom_id res chain seq x y z
N MET A 1 14.72 -7.05 31.61
CA MET A 1 14.84 -6.32 30.34
C MET A 1 14.83 -4.85 30.66
N SER A 2 15.91 -4.13 30.38
CA SER A 2 15.97 -2.67 30.58
C SER A 2 15.09 -2.02 29.52
N THR A 3 14.06 -1.30 29.94
CA THR A 3 13.27 -0.45 29.05
C THR A 3 14.15 0.70 28.58
N LEU A 4 14.32 0.84 27.28
CA LEU A 4 15.03 1.96 26.69
C LEU A 4 14.13 3.20 26.81
N GLU A 5 14.45 4.09 27.71
CA GLU A 5 13.74 5.38 27.85
C GLU A 5 14.35 6.38 26.85
N LEU A 6 13.68 6.53 25.70
CA LEU A 6 14.08 7.50 24.68
C LEU A 6 13.49 8.89 25.02
N GLY A 7 14.33 9.92 25.01
CA GLY A 7 13.90 11.30 25.10
C GLY A 7 13.65 11.85 26.50
N THR A 8 13.85 11.08 27.58
CA THR A 8 13.62 11.52 28.97
C THR A 8 14.51 12.70 29.42
N ASN A 9 15.64 12.92 28.73
CA ASN A 9 16.57 14.01 29.05
C ASN A 9 16.43 15.21 28.08
N MET A 10 15.43 15.22 27.20
CA MET A 10 15.19 16.36 26.33
C MET A 10 14.22 17.33 26.98
N PRO A 11 14.54 18.64 27.10
CA PRO A 11 13.58 19.62 27.56
C PRO A 11 12.38 19.68 26.64
N ALA A 12 11.17 19.79 27.20
CA ALA A 12 9.96 19.97 26.40
C ALA A 12 10.08 21.29 25.61
N ALA A 13 10.00 21.23 24.30
CA ALA A 13 9.94 22.42 23.45
C ALA A 13 8.50 22.95 23.45
N SER A 14 8.34 24.25 23.77
CA SER A 14 7.04 24.92 23.61
C SER A 14 6.81 25.33 22.16
N HIS A 15 5.53 25.51 21.78
CA HIS A 15 5.18 26.04 20.46
C HIS A 15 5.78 27.44 20.21
N GLU A 16 5.85 28.28 21.25
CA GLU A 16 6.48 29.62 21.19
C GLU A 16 7.97 29.51 20.87
N ALA A 17 8.71 28.65 21.58
CA ALA A 17 10.13 28.45 21.32
C ALA A 17 10.39 27.93 19.89
N TRP A 18 9.47 27.14 19.33
CA TRP A 18 9.54 26.70 17.95
C TRP A 18 9.29 27.89 16.98
N LEU A 19 8.29 28.74 17.23
CA LEU A 19 8.03 29.94 16.43
C LEU A 19 9.23 30.88 16.39
N ASP A 20 9.84 31.16 17.54
CA ASP A 20 11.03 32.01 17.65
C ASP A 20 12.20 31.44 16.82
N ALA A 21 12.42 30.13 16.91
CA ALA A 21 13.47 29.46 16.13
C ALA A 21 13.19 29.49 14.61
N VAL A 22 11.93 29.37 14.20
CA VAL A 22 11.53 29.45 12.80
C VAL A 22 11.70 30.89 12.29
N ASP A 23 11.27 31.90 13.04
CA ASP A 23 11.42 33.32 12.65
C ASP A 23 12.91 33.66 12.45
N ALA A 24 13.75 33.26 13.37
CA ALA A 24 15.20 33.41 13.24
C ALA A 24 15.76 32.73 12.00
N ALA A 25 15.27 31.53 11.66
CA ALA A 25 15.71 30.76 10.49
C ALA A 25 15.22 31.36 9.16
N LEU A 26 14.01 31.92 9.16
CA LEU A 26 13.37 32.50 7.96
C LEU A 26 13.96 33.85 7.56
N ARG A 27 14.74 34.51 8.44
CA ARG A 27 15.43 35.79 8.15
C ARG A 27 14.50 36.86 7.58
N GLY A 28 13.34 37.05 8.19
CA GLY A 28 12.33 38.07 7.79
C GLY A 28 11.34 37.61 6.73
N LYS A 29 11.33 36.34 6.32
CA LYS A 29 10.23 35.77 5.53
C LYS A 29 9.09 35.37 6.45
N SER A 30 7.84 35.49 5.96
CA SER A 30 6.66 35.05 6.70
C SER A 30 6.64 33.52 6.87
N LEU A 31 6.09 33.04 7.99
CA LEU A 31 5.78 31.65 8.24
C LEU A 31 4.92 31.03 7.13
N ASP A 32 4.05 31.84 6.50
CA ASP A 32 3.21 31.40 5.37
C ASP A 32 4.02 30.90 4.17
N SER A 33 5.29 31.28 4.07
CA SER A 33 6.18 30.76 3.04
C SER A 33 6.50 29.26 3.17
N LEU A 34 6.25 28.68 4.35
CA LEU A 34 6.40 27.25 4.63
C LEU A 34 5.09 26.49 4.44
N VAL A 35 3.96 27.19 4.30
CA VAL A 35 2.67 26.58 4.02
C VAL A 35 2.64 26.12 2.57
N SER A 36 2.22 24.89 2.34
CA SER A 36 2.11 24.31 0.99
C SER A 36 0.71 23.79 0.72
N THR A 37 0.30 23.82 -0.54
CA THR A 37 -0.97 23.21 -0.97
C THR A 37 -0.64 22.00 -1.84
N ASP A 38 -1.23 20.86 -1.55
CA ASP A 38 -1.04 19.66 -2.35
C ASP A 38 -1.94 19.65 -3.61
N LEU A 39 -1.77 18.61 -4.45
CA LEU A 39 -2.54 18.46 -5.69
C LEU A 39 -4.05 18.27 -5.45
N GLY A 40 -4.45 17.84 -4.26
CA GLY A 40 -5.85 17.71 -3.85
C GLY A 40 -6.46 19.01 -3.33
N GLY A 41 -5.69 20.11 -3.28
CA GLY A 41 -6.13 21.41 -2.76
C GLY A 41 -6.07 21.52 -1.24
N PHE A 42 -5.50 20.54 -0.53
CA PHE A 42 -5.34 20.59 0.92
C PHE A 42 -4.12 21.39 1.33
N THR A 43 -4.34 22.34 2.23
CA THR A 43 -3.26 23.17 2.79
C THR A 43 -2.54 22.40 3.89
N ARG A 44 -1.21 22.34 3.80
CA ARG A 44 -0.33 21.73 4.79
C ARG A 44 0.39 22.79 5.58
N GLN A 45 0.25 22.74 6.91
CA GLN A 45 0.98 23.60 7.84
C GLN A 45 2.40 23.05 8.06
N PRO A 46 3.40 23.90 8.38
CA PRO A 46 4.76 23.46 8.62
C PRO A 46 4.91 22.59 9.89
N LEU A 47 4.00 22.70 10.84
CA LEU A 47 3.96 21.92 12.07
C LEU A 47 2.52 21.63 12.47
N TYR A 48 2.26 20.41 12.90
CA TYR A 48 1.04 19.99 13.58
C TYR A 48 1.41 19.53 15.00
N THR A 49 0.81 20.14 16.00
CA THR A 49 0.95 19.75 17.41
C THR A 49 -0.22 18.86 17.82
N GLN A 50 -0.15 18.28 19.00
CA GLN A 50 -1.24 17.48 19.58
C GLN A 50 -2.55 18.29 19.66
N GLU A 51 -2.47 19.60 19.90
CA GLU A 51 -3.64 20.49 19.94
C GLU A 51 -4.35 20.64 18.58
N ALA A 52 -3.62 20.44 17.49
CA ALA A 52 -4.18 20.46 16.13
C ALA A 52 -4.81 19.12 15.71
N MET A 53 -4.63 18.06 16.51
CA MET A 53 -5.28 16.79 16.26
C MET A 53 -6.75 16.90 16.60
N ALA A 54 -7.60 16.58 15.62
CA ALA A 54 -9.02 16.37 15.87
C ALA A 54 -9.20 15.25 16.90
N ASP A 55 -10.31 15.34 17.64
CA ASP A 55 -10.69 14.41 18.69
C ASP A 55 -10.28 12.96 18.38
N ASP A 56 -9.55 12.30 19.27
CA ASP A 56 -8.95 10.97 19.07
C ASP A 56 -9.94 9.88 18.62
N ASN A 57 -11.22 10.11 18.86
CA ASN A 57 -12.31 9.21 18.44
C ASN A 57 -12.64 9.23 16.96
N VAL A 58 -12.19 10.23 16.19
CA VAL A 58 -12.55 10.36 14.76
C VAL A 58 -11.68 9.48 13.88
N SER A 59 -10.43 9.23 14.26
CA SER A 59 -9.51 8.47 13.39
C SER A 59 -9.60 6.96 13.56
N GLY A 60 -10.04 6.44 14.67
CA GLY A 60 -10.13 5.01 14.95
C GLY A 60 -8.78 4.28 14.85
N LEU A 61 -8.80 2.97 15.01
CA LEU A 61 -7.67 2.10 14.73
C LEU A 61 -7.68 1.65 13.27
N PRO A 62 -6.50 1.36 12.66
CA PRO A 62 -6.45 0.75 11.33
C PRO A 62 -7.32 -0.52 11.26
N GLY A 63 -8.12 -0.67 10.21
CA GLY A 63 -9.01 -1.82 10.04
C GLY A 63 -10.37 -1.72 10.73
N PHE A 64 -10.63 -0.68 11.52
CA PHE A 64 -11.92 -0.45 12.20
C PHE A 64 -12.64 0.77 11.60
N VAL A 65 -13.98 0.73 11.68
CA VAL A 65 -14.83 1.86 11.27
C VAL A 65 -14.44 3.10 12.11
N PRO A 66 -14.27 4.27 11.47
CA PRO A 66 -14.61 4.70 10.11
C PRO A 66 -13.56 4.44 9.03
N CYS A 67 -12.56 3.62 9.26
CA CYS A 67 -11.51 3.21 8.30
C CYS A 67 -10.66 4.38 7.77
N THR A 68 -10.56 5.48 8.48
CA THR A 68 -9.76 6.67 8.11
C THR A 68 -8.27 6.39 8.03
N ARG A 69 -7.80 5.33 8.71
CA ARG A 69 -6.40 4.87 8.72
C ARG A 69 -6.20 3.58 7.92
N GLY A 70 -7.11 3.27 7.00
CA GLY A 70 -7.11 2.09 6.16
C GLY A 70 -8.11 1.03 6.62
N ALA A 71 -8.65 0.29 5.66
CA ALA A 71 -9.65 -0.75 5.88
C ALA A 71 -9.06 -2.07 6.42
N ARG A 72 -7.74 -2.23 6.38
CA ARG A 72 -7.05 -3.43 6.86
C ARG A 72 -6.40 -3.17 8.21
N GLY A 73 -6.65 -4.08 9.15
CA GLY A 73 -5.88 -4.16 10.39
C GLY A 73 -4.46 -4.68 10.14
N VAL A 74 -3.72 -4.90 11.22
CA VAL A 74 -2.43 -5.59 11.13
C VAL A 74 -2.73 -7.08 11.09
N ASP A 75 -2.75 -7.67 9.88
CA ASP A 75 -3.09 -9.07 9.66
C ASP A 75 -1.89 -9.99 9.93
N ASP A 76 -0.69 -9.51 9.66
CA ASP A 76 0.54 -10.27 9.84
C ASP A 76 1.60 -9.45 10.57
N LYS A 77 1.97 -9.90 11.75
CA LYS A 77 3.03 -9.24 12.54
C LYS A 77 4.43 -9.37 11.93
N PHE A 78 4.63 -10.34 11.03
CA PHE A 78 5.92 -10.58 10.39
C PHE A 78 6.02 -9.91 9.03
N LEU A 79 4.91 -9.72 8.33
CA LEU A 79 4.86 -9.11 7.01
C LEU A 79 3.70 -8.11 6.93
N PRO A 80 3.84 -6.93 7.55
CA PRO A 80 2.76 -5.94 7.65
C PRO A 80 2.38 -5.29 6.31
N TRP A 81 3.16 -5.48 5.26
CA TRP A 81 2.88 -5.06 3.88
C TRP A 81 3.21 -6.17 2.90
N GLN A 82 2.58 -6.14 1.74
CA GLN A 82 2.85 -7.08 0.66
C GLN A 82 3.83 -6.45 -0.34
N ILE A 83 4.82 -7.24 -0.76
CA ILE A 83 5.70 -6.90 -1.87
C ILE A 83 5.08 -7.51 -3.12
N ALA A 84 4.47 -6.67 -3.97
CA ALA A 84 3.78 -7.11 -5.16
C ALA A 84 4.68 -6.96 -6.41
N GLN A 85 4.91 -8.05 -7.11
CA GLN A 85 5.62 -8.04 -8.39
C GLN A 85 4.64 -7.97 -9.55
N ARG A 86 4.85 -7.00 -10.46
CA ARG A 86 4.05 -6.84 -11.67
C ARG A 86 4.50 -7.82 -12.75
N LEU A 87 3.56 -8.61 -13.24
CA LEU A 87 3.73 -9.55 -14.34
C LEU A 87 2.81 -9.15 -15.50
N THR A 88 3.38 -9.08 -16.69
CA THR A 88 2.61 -8.85 -17.92
C THR A 88 2.61 -10.15 -18.73
N PRO A 89 1.51 -10.94 -18.73
CA PRO A 89 1.46 -12.21 -19.43
C PRO A 89 1.83 -12.05 -20.92
N GLY A 90 2.63 -12.99 -21.44
CA GLY A 90 3.12 -12.95 -22.82
C GLY A 90 4.36 -12.08 -23.06
N ARG A 91 4.76 -11.24 -22.11
CA ARG A 91 6.02 -10.50 -22.19
C ARG A 91 7.20 -11.42 -21.88
N LYS A 92 8.31 -11.22 -22.57
CA LYS A 92 9.58 -11.92 -22.28
C LYS A 92 9.98 -11.69 -20.82
N GLY A 93 10.28 -12.76 -20.08
CA GLY A 93 10.62 -12.70 -18.67
C GLY A 93 9.43 -12.66 -17.71
N SER A 94 8.19 -12.80 -18.22
CA SER A 94 6.97 -13.00 -17.43
C SER A 94 6.47 -14.42 -17.62
N ASP A 95 7.28 -15.40 -17.31
CA ASP A 95 6.96 -16.83 -17.36
C ASP A 95 6.88 -17.41 -15.92
N GLN A 96 6.44 -18.66 -15.79
CA GLN A 96 6.30 -19.34 -14.51
C GLN A 96 7.62 -19.38 -13.73
N LYS A 97 8.76 -19.54 -14.42
CA LYS A 97 10.09 -19.56 -13.77
C LYS A 97 10.41 -18.20 -13.14
N ALA A 98 10.07 -17.09 -13.82
CA ALA A 98 10.25 -15.75 -13.28
C ALA A 98 9.38 -15.54 -12.03
N VAL A 99 8.10 -15.95 -12.09
CA VAL A 99 7.17 -15.89 -10.94
C VAL A 99 7.76 -16.62 -9.72
N MET A 100 8.22 -17.85 -9.91
CA MET A 100 8.79 -18.65 -8.82
C MET A 100 10.12 -18.07 -8.31
N THR A 101 10.91 -17.45 -9.18
CA THR A 101 12.15 -16.77 -8.78
C THR A 101 11.84 -15.55 -7.90
N ASP A 102 10.84 -14.76 -8.28
CA ASP A 102 10.42 -13.57 -7.52
C ASP A 102 9.83 -13.95 -6.16
N LEU A 103 8.96 -14.97 -6.10
CA LEU A 103 8.39 -15.48 -4.86
C LEU A 103 9.47 -16.03 -3.91
N ASN A 104 10.44 -16.80 -4.44
CA ASN A 104 11.58 -17.29 -3.66
C ASN A 104 12.53 -16.14 -3.23
N GLY A 105 12.50 -15.01 -3.93
CA GLY A 105 13.24 -13.80 -3.61
C GLY A 105 12.56 -12.90 -2.57
N GLY A 106 11.36 -13.27 -2.08
CA GLY A 106 10.64 -12.53 -1.03
C GLY A 106 9.44 -11.72 -1.52
N VAL A 107 9.06 -11.83 -2.79
CA VAL A 107 7.77 -11.32 -3.27
C VAL A 107 6.65 -12.10 -2.57
N SER A 108 5.63 -11.39 -2.10
CA SER A 108 4.52 -11.97 -1.31
C SER A 108 3.14 -11.75 -1.94
N ALA A 109 3.08 -11.07 -3.09
CA ALA A 109 1.86 -10.87 -3.86
C ALA A 109 2.19 -10.74 -5.35
N ILE A 110 1.25 -11.06 -6.21
CA ILE A 110 1.42 -10.99 -7.66
C ILE A 110 0.43 -9.98 -8.23
N MET A 111 0.94 -9.04 -9.04
CA MET A 111 0.11 -8.11 -9.80
C MET A 111 0.11 -8.52 -11.27
N LEU A 112 -1.01 -9.00 -11.76
CA LEU A 112 -1.21 -9.29 -13.18
C LEU A 112 -1.60 -8.02 -13.94
N ASP A 113 -0.89 -7.73 -15.01
CA ASP A 113 -1.18 -6.58 -15.86
C ASP A 113 -1.57 -7.03 -17.26
N PHE A 114 -2.84 -6.85 -17.60
CA PHE A 114 -3.42 -7.21 -18.89
C PHE A 114 -3.39 -6.05 -19.90
N SER A 115 -2.62 -5.00 -19.64
CA SER A 115 -2.58 -3.83 -20.55
C SER A 115 -2.12 -4.13 -21.97
N GLN A 116 -1.33 -5.20 -22.17
CA GLN A 116 -0.85 -5.57 -23.50
C GLN A 116 -1.68 -6.65 -24.16
N GLN A 117 -2.12 -7.64 -23.41
CA GLN A 117 -2.94 -8.74 -23.92
C GLN A 117 -3.67 -9.46 -22.80
N LEU A 118 -4.81 -10.04 -23.14
CA LEU A 118 -5.55 -10.94 -22.26
C LEU A 118 -5.09 -12.39 -22.56
N PRO A 119 -4.51 -13.12 -21.59
CA PRO A 119 -4.14 -14.51 -21.78
C PRO A 119 -5.39 -15.41 -21.82
N THR A 120 -5.24 -16.62 -22.34
CA THR A 120 -6.25 -17.67 -22.14
C THR A 120 -6.18 -18.24 -20.72
N LEU A 121 -7.25 -18.90 -20.27
CA LEU A 121 -7.26 -19.59 -18.96
C LEU A 121 -6.09 -20.58 -18.84
N ALA A 122 -5.82 -21.37 -19.87
CA ALA A 122 -4.72 -22.34 -19.86
C ALA A 122 -3.34 -21.67 -19.76
N GLN A 123 -3.17 -20.51 -20.40
CA GLN A 123 -1.91 -19.74 -20.31
C GLN A 123 -1.73 -19.14 -18.91
N LEU A 124 -2.81 -18.61 -18.33
CA LEU A 124 -2.79 -18.03 -17.00
C LEU A 124 -2.58 -19.11 -15.94
N ASP A 125 -3.27 -20.23 -16.07
CA ASP A 125 -3.10 -21.38 -15.18
C ASP A 125 -1.66 -21.93 -15.20
N LYS A 126 -1.07 -22.04 -16.41
CA LYS A 126 0.33 -22.45 -16.57
C LYS A 126 1.31 -21.42 -15.96
N LEU A 127 1.05 -20.12 -16.14
CA LEU A 127 1.88 -19.05 -15.58
C LEU A 127 1.92 -19.10 -14.05
N LEU A 128 0.79 -19.37 -13.43
CA LEU A 128 0.61 -19.44 -11.98
C LEU A 128 0.74 -20.86 -11.42
N ASN A 129 1.22 -21.82 -12.22
CA ASN A 129 1.45 -23.18 -11.74
C ASN A 129 2.44 -23.16 -10.56
N GLU A 130 2.17 -24.00 -9.54
CA GLU A 130 2.91 -24.08 -8.27
C GLU A 130 2.78 -22.84 -7.35
N VAL A 131 2.08 -21.79 -7.77
CA VAL A 131 1.81 -20.63 -6.90
C VAL A 131 0.67 -20.94 -5.96
N MET A 132 0.92 -20.82 -4.67
CA MET A 132 -0.09 -20.92 -3.61
C MET A 132 -0.79 -19.56 -3.47
N LEU A 133 -1.90 -19.40 -4.18
CA LEU A 133 -2.60 -18.10 -4.29
C LEU A 133 -3.29 -17.66 -3.00
N ASP A 134 -3.55 -18.56 -2.08
CA ASP A 134 -4.00 -18.31 -0.72
C ASP A 134 -2.92 -17.63 0.16
N ILE A 135 -1.65 -17.82 -0.19
CA ILE A 135 -0.50 -17.18 0.50
C ILE A 135 0.00 -15.96 -0.26
N ALA A 136 0.10 -16.06 -1.59
CA ALA A 136 0.52 -14.98 -2.48
C ALA A 136 -0.67 -14.49 -3.33
N PRO A 137 -1.51 -13.58 -2.80
CA PRO A 137 -2.73 -13.15 -3.45
C PRO A 137 -2.46 -12.40 -4.76
N LEU A 138 -3.48 -12.40 -5.63
CA LEU A 138 -3.45 -11.69 -6.90
C LEU A 138 -4.08 -10.31 -6.78
N SER A 139 -3.45 -9.31 -7.40
CA SER A 139 -4.11 -8.09 -7.84
C SER A 139 -4.06 -8.02 -9.35
N VAL A 140 -5.13 -7.51 -9.97
CA VAL A 140 -5.28 -7.55 -11.42
C VAL A 140 -5.60 -6.17 -11.97
N ASN A 141 -4.73 -5.67 -12.84
CA ASN A 141 -5.02 -4.52 -13.68
C ASN A 141 -5.75 -5.00 -14.94
N LEU A 142 -7.05 -4.71 -15.00
CA LEU A 142 -7.93 -5.13 -16.10
C LEU A 142 -7.64 -4.38 -17.41
N ALA A 143 -7.07 -3.18 -17.32
CA ALA A 143 -6.83 -2.28 -18.45
C ALA A 143 -8.07 -2.10 -19.34
N ALA A 144 -7.91 -2.19 -20.66
CA ALA A 144 -9.02 -2.05 -21.62
C ALA A 144 -9.92 -3.30 -21.73
N HIS A 145 -9.55 -4.41 -21.05
CA HIS A 145 -10.26 -5.69 -21.19
C HIS A 145 -11.46 -5.84 -20.22
N GLY A 146 -11.53 -5.01 -19.19
CA GLY A 146 -12.69 -4.87 -18.30
C GLY A 146 -13.40 -6.19 -17.95
N MET A 147 -14.61 -6.38 -18.50
CA MET A 147 -15.46 -7.54 -18.22
C MET A 147 -14.80 -8.87 -18.62
N GLN A 148 -14.15 -8.94 -19.78
CA GLN A 148 -13.51 -10.17 -20.26
C GLN A 148 -12.38 -10.63 -19.33
N ALA A 149 -11.62 -9.68 -18.80
CA ALA A 149 -10.58 -9.97 -17.84
C ALA A 149 -11.17 -10.44 -16.48
N ALA A 150 -12.28 -9.84 -16.06
CA ALA A 150 -12.99 -10.28 -14.85
C ALA A 150 -13.56 -11.70 -15.01
N GLU A 151 -14.15 -12.03 -16.15
CA GLU A 151 -14.63 -13.37 -16.47
C GLU A 151 -13.50 -14.40 -16.49
N LEU A 152 -12.33 -14.05 -17.06
CA LEU A 152 -11.15 -14.91 -17.06
C LEU A 152 -10.67 -15.20 -15.62
N ILE A 153 -10.63 -14.20 -14.78
CA ILE A 153 -10.21 -14.36 -13.39
C ILE A 153 -11.23 -15.19 -12.60
N ASN A 154 -12.52 -15.00 -12.81
CA ASN A 154 -13.54 -15.85 -12.21
C ASN A 154 -13.41 -17.31 -12.66
N SER A 155 -13.14 -17.53 -13.95
CA SER A 155 -12.88 -18.88 -14.48
C SER A 155 -11.64 -19.51 -13.84
N LEU A 156 -10.59 -18.74 -13.60
CA LEU A 156 -9.40 -19.23 -12.87
C LEU A 156 -9.73 -19.58 -11.41
N ARG A 157 -10.54 -18.75 -10.75
CA ARG A 157 -10.96 -19.01 -9.36
C ARG A 157 -11.75 -20.30 -9.26
N GLU A 158 -12.71 -20.49 -10.13
CA GLU A 158 -13.51 -21.73 -10.19
C GLU A 158 -12.63 -22.94 -10.51
N HIS A 159 -11.76 -22.82 -11.51
CA HIS A 159 -10.85 -23.88 -11.92
C HIS A 159 -9.93 -24.35 -10.79
N ARG A 160 -9.45 -23.43 -9.97
CA ARG A 160 -8.56 -23.71 -8.82
C ARG A 160 -9.24 -23.80 -7.47
N ASN A 161 -10.56 -23.63 -7.42
CA ASN A 161 -11.36 -23.63 -6.19
C ASN A 161 -10.84 -22.61 -5.14
N LEU A 162 -10.57 -21.37 -5.59
CA LEU A 162 -10.02 -20.32 -4.74
C LEU A 162 -11.12 -19.53 -4.01
N ALA A 163 -10.81 -19.07 -2.80
CA ALA A 163 -11.67 -18.15 -2.06
C ALA A 163 -11.80 -16.79 -2.75
N SER A 164 -12.85 -16.03 -2.41
CA SER A 164 -13.17 -14.75 -3.07
C SER A 164 -12.19 -13.61 -2.74
N ASP A 165 -11.51 -13.69 -1.62
CA ASP A 165 -10.58 -12.69 -1.09
C ASP A 165 -9.15 -12.81 -1.62
N VAL A 166 -8.86 -13.88 -2.38
CA VAL A 166 -7.54 -14.14 -2.97
C VAL A 166 -7.22 -13.21 -4.15
N VAL A 167 -8.23 -12.58 -4.75
CA VAL A 167 -8.06 -11.72 -5.94
C VAL A 167 -8.67 -10.34 -5.70
N GLY A 168 -7.84 -9.30 -5.88
CA GLY A 168 -8.27 -7.90 -5.94
C GLY A 168 -8.20 -7.34 -7.36
N PHE A 169 -9.05 -6.38 -7.66
CA PHE A 169 -9.02 -5.63 -8.92
C PHE A 169 -8.52 -4.21 -8.69
N LEU A 170 -7.75 -3.68 -9.64
CA LEU A 170 -7.19 -2.33 -9.67
C LEU A 170 -7.80 -1.51 -10.80
#